data_f2f1cc37c61ad7c269f12ad04514a958
#
_entry.id   f2f1cc37c61ad7c269f12ad04514a958
#
_cell.length_a   1.000
_cell.length_b   1.000
_cell.length_c   1.000
_cell.angle_alpha   90.00
_cell.angle_beta   90.00
_cell.angle_gamma   90.00
#
_symmetry.space_group_name_H-M   'P 1'
#
loop_
_entity.id
_entity.type
_entity.pdbx_description
1 polymer ?
#
loop_
_entity_poly.entity_id
_entity_poly.type
_entity_poly.pdbx_seq_one_letter_code
_entity_poly.pdbx_strand_id
1 'polypeptide(L)'
;VMTILGGIGVTAKAATVTKVPARAAFVMDATSGQVLYQQNADKKYPIASLSKLLTVYLTVKAINDGQIGWDDPVPISKDLLKLSHSYAYSSLRMKRSDTFTVRQLVAAAMIASSNSAATALGEYVAGSNGQFIQLMNQQSADWGIEAHFISSSGLDNTDLKDYNLVLPGTGEKEENLVSAKAITIVAQHLLAADPDITTISSKTETSINGTQIFNENSCLPGQAQYKKESHIDGLKTGFTENAKLCFTATYTVNGQRMIATILGGDTTFSAMNKLIKQLKQKYQLETTPLTSKQISLSNGITTVTAAPIVSQAGVWYLDQSANLTTKVQTKLTPAQLSSGIVDAGETVAQATVTDTTTGAKQQVMYRSQQNATLFADRVVFTSKAATDHLLTALGRPMNVAFE
;
A
#
# COMPACT_ATOMS: atom_id res chain seq x y z
N VAL A 1 -26.40 -53.01 27.25
CA VAL A 1 -27.21 -51.97 26.60
C VAL A 1 -26.29 -50.75 26.46
N MET A 2 -25.84 -50.50 25.26
CA MET A 2 -24.89 -49.42 24.93
C MET A 2 -25.74 -48.29 24.30
N THR A 3 -25.87 -47.20 25.05
CA THR A 3 -26.64 -46.02 24.60
C THR A 3 -25.74 -45.14 23.74
N ILE A 4 -26.00 -45.09 22.45
CA ILE A 4 -25.36 -44.17 21.52
C ILE A 4 -26.03 -42.80 21.68
N LEU A 5 -25.34 -41.84 22.29
CA LEU A 5 -25.74 -40.42 22.23
C LEU A 5 -25.36 -39.88 20.84
N GLY A 6 -26.36 -39.76 20.00
CA GLY A 6 -26.25 -39.05 18.71
C GLY A 6 -26.04 -37.54 18.99
N GLY A 7 -24.82 -37.04 18.79
CA GLY A 7 -24.55 -35.63 18.77
C GLY A 7 -25.24 -34.97 17.60
N ILE A 8 -26.20 -34.08 17.85
CA ILE A 8 -26.80 -33.19 16.84
C ILE A 8 -25.71 -32.21 16.46
N GLY A 9 -25.03 -32.47 15.36
CA GLY A 9 -24.13 -31.49 14.76
C GLY A 9 -24.92 -30.28 14.28
N VAL A 10 -24.89 -29.21 15.04
CA VAL A 10 -25.38 -27.91 14.56
C VAL A 10 -24.38 -27.44 13.49
N THR A 11 -24.73 -27.67 12.22
CA THR A 11 -24.03 -27.05 11.10
C THR A 11 -24.26 -25.55 11.19
N ALA A 12 -23.31 -24.82 11.76
CA ALA A 12 -23.30 -23.36 11.73
C ALA A 12 -23.28 -22.93 10.25
N LYS A 13 -24.39 -22.38 9.77
CA LYS A 13 -24.52 -21.85 8.42
C LYS A 13 -23.55 -20.68 8.30
N ALA A 14 -22.55 -20.80 7.44
CA ALA A 14 -21.57 -19.72 7.19
C ALA A 14 -22.31 -18.38 6.99
N ALA A 15 -21.98 -17.38 7.79
CA ALA A 15 -22.61 -16.07 7.72
C ALA A 15 -22.41 -15.47 6.31
N THR A 16 -23.52 -15.23 5.60
CA THR A 16 -23.44 -14.64 4.26
C THR A 16 -23.13 -13.16 4.38
N VAL A 17 -22.05 -12.69 3.75
CA VAL A 17 -21.76 -11.24 3.67
C VAL A 17 -22.82 -10.61 2.77
N THR A 18 -23.58 -9.66 3.31
CA THR A 18 -24.61 -8.94 2.56
C THR A 18 -23.96 -8.01 1.53
N LYS A 19 -24.59 -7.89 0.38
CA LYS A 19 -24.18 -6.92 -0.64
C LYS A 19 -24.12 -5.51 -0.04
N VAL A 20 -23.03 -4.81 -0.32
CA VAL A 20 -22.83 -3.41 0.14
C VAL A 20 -23.75 -2.48 -0.66
N PRO A 21 -24.48 -1.53 -0.04
CA PRO A 21 -25.33 -0.58 -0.75
C PRO A 21 -24.46 0.53 -1.39
N ALA A 22 -23.68 0.15 -2.41
CA ALA A 22 -22.75 0.99 -3.14
C ALA A 22 -22.47 0.41 -4.54
N ARG A 23 -21.86 1.20 -5.40
CA ARG A 23 -21.51 0.78 -6.78
C ARG A 23 -20.50 -0.36 -6.81
N ALA A 24 -19.44 -0.27 -5.98
CA ALA A 24 -18.41 -1.28 -5.89
C ALA A 24 -17.81 -1.33 -4.47
N ALA A 25 -17.26 -2.50 -4.11
CA ALA A 25 -16.50 -2.67 -2.89
C ALA A 25 -15.42 -3.75 -3.06
N PHE A 26 -14.31 -3.59 -2.33
CA PHE A 26 -13.21 -4.55 -2.33
C PHE A 26 -12.51 -4.54 -0.97
N VAL A 27 -12.20 -5.73 -0.43
CA VAL A 27 -11.49 -5.88 0.85
C VAL A 27 -10.41 -6.92 0.71
N MET A 28 -9.21 -6.57 1.19
CA MET A 28 -8.07 -7.49 1.22
C MET A 28 -7.22 -7.33 2.47
N ASP A 29 -6.47 -8.36 2.78
CA ASP A 29 -5.33 -8.31 3.69
C ASP A 29 -4.18 -7.55 3.03
N ALA A 30 -3.68 -6.51 3.70
CA ALA A 30 -2.65 -5.64 3.12
C ALA A 30 -1.30 -6.35 2.93
N THR A 31 -1.00 -7.35 3.75
CA THR A 31 0.29 -8.06 3.74
C THR A 31 0.29 -9.19 2.73
N SER A 32 -0.76 -10.01 2.73
CA SER A 32 -0.85 -11.19 1.86
C SER A 32 -1.47 -10.90 0.49
N GLY A 33 -2.24 -9.81 0.37
CA GLY A 33 -3.07 -9.55 -0.81
C GLY A 33 -4.31 -10.47 -0.90
N GLN A 34 -4.57 -11.30 0.12
CA GLN A 34 -5.72 -12.19 0.12
C GLN A 34 -7.02 -11.41 0.11
N VAL A 35 -7.88 -11.70 -0.87
CA VAL A 35 -9.17 -11.03 -1.05
C VAL A 35 -10.23 -11.69 -0.16
N LEU A 36 -10.89 -10.88 0.69
CA LEU A 36 -11.95 -11.33 1.58
C LEU A 36 -13.35 -10.95 1.07
N TYR A 37 -13.45 -9.90 0.28
CA TYR A 37 -14.71 -9.47 -0.31
C TYR A 37 -14.49 -8.72 -1.62
N GLN A 38 -15.40 -8.94 -2.57
CA GLN A 38 -15.44 -8.18 -3.81
C GLN A 38 -16.86 -8.02 -4.34
N GLN A 39 -17.16 -6.82 -4.84
CA GLN A 39 -18.42 -6.47 -5.48
C GLN A 39 -18.10 -5.47 -6.59
N ASN A 40 -18.36 -5.82 -7.86
CA ASN A 40 -18.03 -4.98 -9.02
C ASN A 40 -16.59 -4.42 -8.97
N ALA A 41 -15.65 -5.23 -8.43
CA ALA A 41 -14.34 -4.78 -7.97
C ALA A 41 -13.45 -4.23 -9.09
N ASP A 42 -13.59 -4.74 -10.31
CA ASP A 42 -12.79 -4.36 -11.48
C ASP A 42 -13.46 -3.25 -12.33
N LYS A 43 -14.75 -2.92 -12.06
CA LYS A 43 -15.45 -1.87 -12.80
C LYS A 43 -14.95 -0.49 -12.35
N LYS A 44 -14.58 0.35 -13.32
CA LYS A 44 -14.11 1.72 -13.08
C LYS A 44 -15.28 2.64 -12.77
N TYR A 45 -15.08 3.49 -11.78
CA TYR A 45 -16.01 4.53 -11.34
C TYR A 45 -15.24 5.79 -10.99
N PRO A 46 -15.89 6.96 -10.98
CA PRO A 46 -15.34 8.16 -10.37
C PRO A 46 -14.96 7.89 -8.93
N ILE A 47 -13.76 8.32 -8.55
CA ILE A 47 -13.20 8.06 -7.19
C ILE A 47 -12.97 9.33 -6.37
N ALA A 48 -13.20 10.50 -6.96
CA ALA A 48 -12.99 11.78 -6.29
C ALA A 48 -11.61 11.84 -5.59
N SER A 49 -11.58 12.37 -4.37
CA SER A 49 -10.36 12.56 -3.57
C SER A 49 -9.64 11.28 -3.13
N LEU A 50 -10.14 10.07 -3.43
CA LEU A 50 -9.33 8.88 -3.26
C LEU A 50 -8.09 8.89 -4.17
N SER A 51 -8.10 9.68 -5.23
CA SER A 51 -6.96 9.95 -6.12
C SER A 51 -5.71 10.42 -5.37
N LYS A 52 -5.90 11.12 -4.25
CA LYS A 52 -4.80 11.60 -3.39
C LYS A 52 -3.98 10.48 -2.75
N LEU A 53 -4.51 9.25 -2.70
CA LEU A 53 -3.73 8.09 -2.25
C LEU A 53 -2.53 7.84 -3.18
N LEU A 54 -2.74 7.93 -4.51
CA LEU A 54 -1.64 7.78 -5.46
C LEU A 54 -0.71 9.01 -5.45
N THR A 55 -1.26 10.21 -5.30
CA THR A 55 -0.47 11.44 -5.18
C THR A 55 0.47 11.36 -3.97
N VAL A 56 -0.03 10.96 -2.81
CA VAL A 56 0.79 10.82 -1.60
C VAL A 56 1.77 9.66 -1.74
N TYR A 57 1.38 8.54 -2.35
CA TYR A 57 2.31 7.44 -2.64
C TYR A 57 3.50 7.91 -3.47
N LEU A 58 3.27 8.63 -4.58
CA LEU A 58 4.34 9.12 -5.45
C LEU A 58 5.22 10.16 -4.74
N THR A 59 4.65 10.96 -3.85
CA THR A 59 5.40 11.88 -3.00
C THR A 59 6.31 11.12 -2.03
N VAL A 60 5.77 10.12 -1.32
CA VAL A 60 6.54 9.25 -0.41
C VAL A 60 7.62 8.48 -1.16
N LYS A 61 7.29 7.98 -2.36
CA LYS A 61 8.28 7.33 -3.22
C LYS A 61 9.44 8.25 -3.56
N ALA A 62 9.18 9.50 -3.96
CA ALA A 62 10.20 10.49 -4.26
C ALA A 62 11.07 10.80 -3.02
N ILE A 63 10.49 10.80 -1.81
CA ILE A 63 11.24 10.94 -0.55
C ILE A 63 12.13 9.71 -0.31
N ASN A 64 11.58 8.51 -0.43
CA ASN A 64 12.32 7.26 -0.23
C ASN A 64 13.45 7.06 -1.25
N ASP A 65 13.27 7.60 -2.46
CA ASP A 65 14.30 7.62 -3.52
C ASP A 65 15.34 8.74 -3.32
N GLY A 66 15.19 9.58 -2.28
CA GLY A 66 16.11 10.70 -1.96
C GLY A 66 16.02 11.89 -2.93
N GLN A 67 14.95 11.99 -3.71
CA GLN A 67 14.74 13.10 -4.66
C GLN A 67 14.26 14.37 -3.97
N ILE A 68 13.44 14.24 -2.93
CA ILE A 68 12.92 15.34 -2.10
C ILE A 68 12.93 14.92 -0.63
N GLY A 69 12.80 15.90 0.28
CA GLY A 69 12.72 15.69 1.72
C GLY A 69 11.35 16.04 2.31
N TRP A 70 11.03 15.45 3.47
CA TRP A 70 9.80 15.77 4.22
C TRP A 70 9.68 17.25 4.59
N ASP A 71 10.80 17.91 4.86
CA ASP A 71 10.85 19.29 5.36
C ASP A 71 11.21 20.30 4.27
N ASP A 72 11.29 19.85 3.01
CA ASP A 72 11.52 20.73 1.87
C ASP A 72 10.39 21.74 1.71
N PRO A 73 10.67 23.01 1.45
CA PRO A 73 9.67 24.02 1.15
C PRO A 73 9.11 23.82 -0.26
N VAL A 74 7.79 23.76 -0.38
CA VAL A 74 7.08 23.58 -1.66
C VAL A 74 6.60 24.92 -2.20
N PRO A 75 6.99 25.32 -3.41
CA PRO A 75 6.46 26.51 -4.07
C PRO A 75 4.95 26.39 -4.34
N ILE A 76 4.20 27.46 -4.05
CA ILE A 76 2.76 27.50 -4.32
C ILE A 76 2.50 28.48 -5.47
N SER A 77 1.99 27.96 -6.59
CA SER A 77 1.66 28.74 -7.78
C SER A 77 0.47 29.68 -7.52
N LYS A 78 0.29 30.68 -8.40
CA LYS A 78 -0.86 31.60 -8.31
C LYS A 78 -2.19 30.86 -8.49
N ASP A 79 -2.24 29.85 -9.35
CA ASP A 79 -3.42 29.05 -9.61
C ASP A 79 -3.79 28.19 -8.40
N LEU A 80 -2.79 27.65 -7.71
CA LEU A 80 -2.99 26.91 -6.45
C LEU A 80 -3.44 27.83 -5.31
N LEU A 81 -2.90 29.05 -5.23
CA LEU A 81 -3.41 30.04 -4.29
C LEU A 81 -4.88 30.34 -4.55
N LYS A 82 -5.27 30.55 -5.83
CA LYS A 82 -6.66 30.78 -6.22
C LYS A 82 -7.54 29.58 -5.84
N LEU A 83 -7.12 28.36 -6.16
CA LEU A 83 -7.83 27.13 -5.78
C LEU A 83 -7.98 27.00 -4.27
N SER A 84 -6.94 27.34 -3.48
CA SER A 84 -6.97 27.26 -2.03
C SER A 84 -8.02 28.15 -1.37
N HIS A 85 -8.50 29.16 -2.05
CA HIS A 85 -9.54 30.09 -1.60
C HIS A 85 -10.95 29.72 -2.09
N SER A 86 -11.11 28.65 -2.86
CA SER A 86 -12.42 28.16 -3.26
C SER A 86 -13.25 27.74 -2.04
N TYR A 87 -14.51 28.15 -2.02
CA TYR A 87 -15.47 27.66 -1.02
C TYR A 87 -16.20 26.39 -1.48
N ALA A 88 -16.07 26.03 -2.77
CA ALA A 88 -16.74 24.87 -3.34
C ALA A 88 -15.97 23.56 -3.09
N TYR A 89 -14.66 23.65 -2.83
CA TYR A 89 -13.79 22.47 -2.78
C TYR A 89 -12.98 22.42 -1.49
N SER A 90 -12.74 21.20 -0.98
CA SER A 90 -11.86 20.99 0.17
C SER A 90 -10.46 21.52 -0.11
N SER A 91 -10.00 22.47 0.67
CA SER A 91 -8.67 23.07 0.50
C SER A 91 -8.13 23.66 1.80
N LEU A 92 -6.83 23.52 2.01
CA LEU A 92 -6.10 24.30 3.01
C LEU A 92 -5.99 25.74 2.45
N ARG A 93 -6.54 26.72 3.17
CA ARG A 93 -6.44 28.12 2.78
C ARG A 93 -5.00 28.60 2.91
N MET A 94 -4.40 29.02 1.81
CA MET A 94 -2.99 29.42 1.71
C MET A 94 -2.88 30.93 1.50
N LYS A 95 -1.88 31.56 2.11
CA LYS A 95 -1.51 32.97 1.88
C LYS A 95 -0.22 33.01 1.05
N ARG A 96 -0.03 34.07 0.30
CA ARG A 96 1.19 34.25 -0.51
C ARG A 96 2.48 34.30 0.31
N SER A 97 2.36 34.70 1.57
CA SER A 97 3.48 34.75 2.54
C SER A 97 3.77 33.43 3.20
N ASP A 98 2.90 32.43 3.06
CA ASP A 98 3.06 31.16 3.73
C ASP A 98 4.11 30.30 3.02
N THR A 99 4.88 29.58 3.80
CA THR A 99 5.76 28.50 3.34
C THR A 99 5.20 27.18 3.86
N PHE A 100 5.04 26.21 2.98
CA PHE A 100 4.55 24.88 3.33
C PHE A 100 5.62 23.86 3.05
N THR A 101 5.82 22.91 3.96
CA THR A 101 6.70 21.77 3.73
C THR A 101 5.93 20.61 3.08
N VAL A 102 6.66 19.67 2.46
CA VAL A 102 6.09 18.43 1.92
C VAL A 102 5.24 17.74 2.98
N ARG A 103 5.74 17.60 4.20
CA ARG A 103 5.03 17.00 5.35
C ARG A 103 3.70 17.68 5.65
N GLN A 104 3.68 19.00 5.66
CA GLN A 104 2.47 19.78 5.91
C GLN A 104 1.43 19.60 4.79
N LEU A 105 1.88 19.55 3.53
CA LEU A 105 0.99 19.35 2.39
C LEU A 105 0.46 17.91 2.32
N VAL A 106 1.27 16.91 2.67
CA VAL A 106 0.78 15.52 2.82
C VAL A 106 -0.30 15.46 3.91
N ALA A 107 -0.07 16.09 5.07
CA ALA A 107 -1.08 16.14 6.13
C ALA A 107 -2.36 16.86 5.66
N ALA A 108 -2.26 17.97 4.96
CA ALA A 108 -3.41 18.70 4.40
C ALA A 108 -4.19 17.86 3.37
N ALA A 109 -3.49 17.12 2.50
CA ALA A 109 -4.10 16.24 1.50
C ALA A 109 -4.83 15.05 2.14
N MET A 110 -4.26 14.46 3.18
CA MET A 110 -4.83 13.27 3.84
C MET A 110 -5.93 13.62 4.82
N ILE A 111 -5.77 14.66 5.65
CA ILE A 111 -6.70 15.02 6.72
C ILE A 111 -7.86 15.86 6.14
N ALA A 112 -7.55 17.03 5.59
CA ALA A 112 -8.57 17.96 5.08
C ALA A 112 -8.93 17.75 3.61
N SER A 113 -8.41 16.70 2.98
CA SER A 113 -8.66 16.44 1.56
C SER A 113 -8.25 17.62 0.65
N SER A 114 -7.27 18.45 1.06
CA SER A 114 -6.89 19.68 0.34
C SER A 114 -6.48 19.42 -1.10
N ASN A 115 -7.24 19.97 -2.03
CA ASN A 115 -6.98 19.85 -3.47
C ASN A 115 -5.73 20.64 -3.89
N SER A 116 -5.58 21.86 -3.36
CA SER A 116 -4.39 22.67 -3.60
C SER A 116 -3.11 22.03 -3.08
N ALA A 117 -3.16 21.40 -1.89
CA ALA A 117 -2.01 20.68 -1.33
C ALA A 117 -1.62 19.47 -2.18
N ALA A 118 -2.59 18.68 -2.63
CA ALA A 118 -2.32 17.52 -3.49
C ALA A 118 -1.70 17.93 -4.82
N THR A 119 -2.23 19.00 -5.44
CA THR A 119 -1.68 19.50 -6.72
C THR A 119 -0.28 20.11 -6.53
N ALA A 120 -0.05 20.84 -5.43
CA ALA A 120 1.27 21.38 -5.10
C ALA A 120 2.33 20.29 -4.92
N LEU A 121 1.99 19.19 -4.24
CA LEU A 121 2.86 18.01 -4.12
C LEU A 121 3.20 17.43 -5.48
N GLY A 122 2.19 17.28 -6.36
CA GLY A 122 2.39 16.78 -7.71
C GLY A 122 3.30 17.68 -8.56
N GLU A 123 3.07 18.99 -8.54
CA GLU A 123 3.92 19.97 -9.23
C GLU A 123 5.37 19.93 -8.70
N TYR A 124 5.54 19.77 -7.39
CA TYR A 124 6.87 19.71 -6.77
C TYR A 124 7.64 18.43 -7.12
N VAL A 125 6.96 17.28 -7.13
CA VAL A 125 7.57 15.99 -7.44
C VAL A 125 7.97 15.88 -8.92
N ALA A 126 7.11 16.35 -9.84
CA ALA A 126 7.30 16.11 -11.27
C ALA A 126 7.61 17.39 -12.09
N GLY A 127 7.68 18.56 -11.46
CA GLY A 127 7.95 19.84 -12.10
C GLY A 127 6.72 20.51 -12.72
N SER A 128 5.63 19.78 -13.00
CA SER A 128 4.36 20.34 -13.44
C SER A 128 3.20 19.39 -13.17
N ASN A 129 1.97 19.94 -13.07
CA ASN A 129 0.74 19.16 -12.92
C ASN A 129 0.58 18.10 -14.04
N GLY A 130 0.82 18.47 -15.31
CA GLY A 130 0.70 17.54 -16.43
C GLY A 130 1.69 16.38 -16.37
N GLN A 131 2.95 16.64 -16.06
CA GLN A 131 3.97 15.59 -15.89
C GLN A 131 3.64 14.68 -14.71
N PHE A 132 3.09 15.22 -13.64
CA PHE A 132 2.68 14.41 -12.51
C PHE A 132 1.51 13.48 -12.83
N ILE A 133 0.51 13.95 -13.58
CA ILE A 133 -0.61 13.11 -14.03
C ILE A 133 -0.10 11.99 -14.95
N GLN A 134 0.87 12.26 -15.83
CA GLN A 134 1.52 11.22 -16.63
C GLN A 134 2.21 10.20 -15.73
N LEU A 135 2.92 10.63 -14.68
CA LEU A 135 3.56 9.76 -13.69
C LEU A 135 2.53 8.90 -12.94
N MET A 136 1.36 9.44 -12.57
CA MET A 136 0.27 8.68 -11.96
C MET A 136 -0.21 7.54 -12.88
N ASN A 137 -0.44 7.83 -14.15
CA ASN A 137 -0.89 6.84 -15.13
C ASN A 137 0.21 5.79 -15.41
N GLN A 138 1.47 6.23 -15.53
CA GLN A 138 2.60 5.31 -15.72
C GLN A 138 2.76 4.37 -14.52
N GLN A 139 2.74 4.90 -13.30
CA GLN A 139 2.83 4.06 -12.08
C GLN A 139 1.70 3.04 -11.98
N SER A 140 0.49 3.42 -12.40
CA SER A 140 -0.64 2.49 -12.46
C SER A 140 -0.39 1.36 -13.46
N ALA A 141 0.12 1.70 -14.64
CA ALA A 141 0.48 0.72 -15.67
C ALA A 141 1.62 -0.22 -15.21
N ASP A 142 2.63 0.31 -14.53
CA ASP A 142 3.73 -0.47 -13.96
C ASP A 142 3.27 -1.51 -12.94
N TRP A 143 2.18 -1.24 -12.22
CA TRP A 143 1.53 -2.19 -11.31
C TRP A 143 0.55 -3.13 -12.01
N GLY A 144 0.33 -2.97 -13.32
CA GLY A 144 -0.64 -3.75 -14.08
C GLY A 144 -2.09 -3.47 -13.69
N ILE A 145 -2.37 -2.29 -13.12
CA ILE A 145 -3.74 -1.86 -12.81
C ILE A 145 -4.26 -0.90 -13.88
N GLU A 146 -5.48 -1.14 -14.31
CA GLU A 146 -6.16 -0.25 -15.24
C GLU A 146 -6.77 0.93 -14.48
N ALA A 147 -6.19 2.11 -14.63
CA ALA A 147 -6.66 3.37 -14.07
C ALA A 147 -6.56 4.49 -15.11
N HIS A 148 -7.38 5.53 -14.95
CA HIS A 148 -7.31 6.72 -15.77
C HIS A 148 -7.34 7.94 -14.85
N PHE A 149 -6.21 8.63 -14.77
CA PHE A 149 -6.05 9.85 -13.99
C PHE A 149 -5.89 11.05 -14.89
N ILE A 150 -6.67 12.11 -14.60
CA ILE A 150 -6.58 13.43 -15.23
C ILE A 150 -6.26 14.53 -14.20
N SER A 151 -6.23 14.17 -12.92
CA SER A 151 -6.07 15.09 -11.80
C SER A 151 -5.36 14.42 -10.62
N SER A 152 -4.39 15.11 -10.02
CA SER A 152 -3.72 14.70 -8.79
C SER A 152 -4.61 14.83 -7.55
N SER A 153 -5.62 15.70 -7.61
CA SER A 153 -6.53 15.99 -6.50
C SER A 153 -7.81 15.16 -6.51
N GLY A 154 -8.25 14.71 -7.71
CA GLY A 154 -9.53 14.03 -7.92
C GLY A 154 -10.69 14.97 -8.24
N LEU A 155 -10.44 16.27 -8.44
CA LEU A 155 -11.39 17.17 -9.09
C LEU A 155 -11.52 16.80 -10.58
N ASP A 156 -12.70 17.00 -11.15
CA ASP A 156 -12.94 16.86 -12.58
C ASP A 156 -12.51 18.11 -13.37
N ASN A 157 -12.52 18.03 -14.69
CA ASN A 157 -12.11 19.14 -15.53
C ASN A 157 -13.06 20.34 -15.47
N THR A 158 -14.34 20.12 -15.14
CA THR A 158 -15.29 21.21 -14.94
C THR A 158 -14.87 22.08 -13.75
N ASP A 159 -14.37 21.45 -12.69
CA ASP A 159 -13.87 22.12 -11.49
C ASP A 159 -12.47 22.75 -11.71
N LEU A 160 -11.62 22.12 -12.53
CA LEU A 160 -10.22 22.53 -12.72
C LEU A 160 -10.02 23.66 -13.73
N LYS A 161 -10.97 23.88 -14.64
CA LYS A 161 -10.85 24.86 -15.75
C LYS A 161 -10.57 26.28 -15.29
N ASP A 162 -11.17 26.69 -14.16
CA ASP A 162 -11.02 28.05 -13.64
C ASP A 162 -9.65 28.28 -12.96
N TYR A 163 -8.83 27.23 -12.83
CA TYR A 163 -7.54 27.25 -12.14
C TYR A 163 -6.36 26.91 -13.07
N ASN A 164 -6.58 26.82 -14.38
CA ASN A 164 -5.57 26.42 -15.39
C ASN A 164 -4.93 25.04 -15.08
N LEU A 165 -5.68 24.12 -14.48
CA LEU A 165 -5.19 22.81 -14.04
C LEU A 165 -5.71 21.65 -14.90
N VAL A 166 -6.50 21.95 -15.95
CA VAL A 166 -7.00 20.95 -16.90
C VAL A 166 -5.83 20.35 -17.69
N LEU A 167 -5.77 19.03 -17.74
CA LEU A 167 -4.78 18.32 -18.56
C LEU A 167 -5.13 18.53 -20.06
N PRO A 168 -4.20 19.05 -20.88
CA PRO A 168 -4.45 19.23 -22.31
C PRO A 168 -4.82 17.90 -23.00
N GLY A 169 -5.83 17.95 -23.87
CA GLY A 169 -6.31 16.78 -24.62
C GLY A 169 -7.36 15.93 -23.89
N THR A 170 -7.78 16.34 -22.69
CA THR A 170 -8.87 15.69 -21.96
C THR A 170 -10.22 16.38 -22.19
N GLY A 171 -11.33 15.65 -22.02
CA GLY A 171 -12.68 16.16 -22.23
C GLY A 171 -13.15 17.10 -21.12
N GLU A 172 -14.11 17.98 -21.43
CA GLU A 172 -14.60 19.01 -20.49
C GLU A 172 -15.12 18.46 -19.16
N LYS A 173 -15.74 17.28 -19.17
CA LYS A 173 -16.32 16.61 -17.99
C LYS A 173 -15.55 15.37 -17.56
N GLU A 174 -14.30 15.26 -18.02
CA GLU A 174 -13.49 14.09 -17.71
C GLU A 174 -13.04 14.12 -16.25
N GLU A 175 -12.99 12.94 -15.65
CA GLU A 175 -12.65 12.73 -14.24
C GLU A 175 -11.82 11.46 -14.04
N ASN A 176 -11.23 11.30 -12.88
CA ASN A 176 -10.45 10.10 -12.56
C ASN A 176 -11.36 8.87 -12.46
N LEU A 177 -11.11 7.87 -13.30
CA LEU A 177 -11.87 6.62 -13.35
C LEU A 177 -11.01 5.44 -12.92
N VAL A 178 -11.31 4.87 -11.76
CA VAL A 178 -10.53 3.79 -11.14
C VAL A 178 -11.48 2.77 -10.51
N SER A 179 -11.09 1.50 -10.49
CA SER A 179 -11.88 0.44 -9.84
C SER A 179 -11.61 0.38 -8.32
N ALA A 180 -12.54 -0.23 -7.57
CA ALA A 180 -12.36 -0.43 -6.13
C ALA A 180 -11.11 -1.27 -5.82
N LYS A 181 -10.85 -2.30 -6.61
CA LYS A 181 -9.65 -3.13 -6.50
C LYS A 181 -8.38 -2.32 -6.77
N ALA A 182 -8.35 -1.55 -7.85
CA ALA A 182 -7.19 -0.75 -8.24
C ALA A 182 -6.81 0.27 -7.16
N ILE A 183 -7.77 1.04 -6.64
CA ILE A 183 -7.46 2.04 -5.60
C ILE A 183 -7.10 1.39 -4.25
N THR A 184 -7.60 0.17 -3.96
CA THR A 184 -7.16 -0.61 -2.80
C THR A 184 -5.70 -1.06 -2.95
N ILE A 185 -5.27 -1.45 -4.16
CA ILE A 185 -3.86 -1.78 -4.46
C ILE A 185 -2.98 -0.53 -4.30
N VAL A 186 -3.42 0.64 -4.75
CA VAL A 186 -2.72 1.92 -4.49
C VAL A 186 -2.54 2.16 -2.99
N ALA A 187 -3.59 1.96 -2.19
CA ALA A 187 -3.52 2.09 -0.74
C ALA A 187 -2.55 1.07 -0.11
N GLN A 188 -2.49 -0.16 -0.62
CA GLN A 188 -1.52 -1.17 -0.19
C GLN A 188 -0.08 -0.71 -0.43
N HIS A 189 0.21 -0.18 -1.62
CA HIS A 189 1.54 0.35 -1.94
C HIS A 189 1.90 1.56 -1.06
N LEU A 190 0.95 2.45 -0.78
CA LEU A 190 1.18 3.59 0.11
C LEU A 190 1.53 3.12 1.53
N LEU A 191 0.75 2.20 2.10
CA LEU A 191 1.00 1.63 3.43
C LEU A 191 2.33 0.85 3.52
N ALA A 192 2.75 0.24 2.41
CA ALA A 192 4.04 -0.44 2.34
C ALA A 192 5.22 0.54 2.22
N ALA A 193 5.04 1.67 1.52
CA ALA A 193 6.06 2.70 1.33
C ALA A 193 6.23 3.59 2.58
N ASP A 194 5.13 3.84 3.30
CA ASP A 194 5.09 4.61 4.54
C ASP A 194 4.04 4.01 5.50
N PRO A 195 4.43 3.06 6.37
CA PRO A 195 3.53 2.49 7.37
C PRO A 195 3.01 3.55 8.38
N ASP A 196 3.74 4.63 8.57
CA ASP A 196 3.41 5.72 9.51
C ASP A 196 2.36 6.69 8.94
N ILE A 197 1.97 6.56 7.67
CA ILE A 197 0.91 7.39 7.07
C ILE A 197 -0.40 7.31 7.85
N THR A 198 -0.65 6.21 8.56
CA THR A 198 -1.81 6.05 9.43
C THR A 198 -1.77 6.98 10.63
N THR A 199 -0.60 7.40 11.09
CA THR A 199 -0.46 8.40 12.18
C THR A 199 -0.94 9.79 11.75
N ILE A 200 -0.95 10.05 10.44
CA ILE A 200 -1.50 11.25 9.82
C ILE A 200 -3.00 11.07 9.60
N SER A 201 -3.40 10.02 8.88
CA SER A 201 -4.78 9.81 8.43
C SER A 201 -5.76 9.46 9.58
N SER A 202 -5.27 9.04 10.74
CA SER A 202 -6.07 8.79 11.94
C SER A 202 -6.39 10.04 12.77
N LYS A 203 -5.73 11.17 12.50
CA LYS A 203 -6.01 12.43 13.21
C LYS A 203 -7.37 12.97 12.77
N THR A 204 -8.19 13.33 13.74
CA THR A 204 -9.49 13.99 13.49
C THR A 204 -9.31 15.45 13.11
N GLU A 205 -8.23 16.07 13.56
CA GLU A 205 -7.88 17.46 13.28
C GLU A 205 -6.37 17.69 13.45
N THR A 206 -5.86 18.75 12.86
CA THR A 206 -4.50 19.27 13.08
C THR A 206 -4.43 20.74 12.70
N SER A 207 -3.34 21.44 13.07
CA SER A 207 -3.09 22.83 12.67
C SER A 207 -1.88 22.92 11.74
N ILE A 208 -2.02 23.66 10.63
CA ILE A 208 -0.94 23.94 9.70
C ILE A 208 -0.83 25.46 9.53
N ASN A 209 0.32 26.03 9.87
CA ASN A 209 0.57 27.48 9.85
C ASN A 209 -0.54 28.29 10.55
N GLY A 210 -1.03 27.78 11.71
CA GLY A 210 -2.11 28.41 12.48
C GLY A 210 -3.51 28.20 11.91
N THR A 211 -3.68 27.49 10.79
CA THR A 211 -4.99 27.14 10.24
C THR A 211 -5.39 25.76 10.74
N GLN A 212 -6.51 25.66 11.46
CA GLN A 212 -7.08 24.39 11.89
C GLN A 212 -7.74 23.68 10.70
N ILE A 213 -7.43 22.39 10.54
CA ILE A 213 -8.01 21.53 9.52
C ILE A 213 -8.61 20.28 10.16
N PHE A 214 -9.68 19.74 9.57
CA PHE A 214 -10.48 18.64 10.10
C PHE A 214 -10.54 17.48 9.12
N ASN A 215 -10.66 16.27 9.69
CA ASN A 215 -10.79 15.05 8.91
C ASN A 215 -12.27 14.74 8.63
N GLU A 216 -12.57 14.43 7.39
CA GLU A 216 -13.91 14.06 6.94
C GLU A 216 -14.26 12.58 7.22
N ASN A 217 -13.32 11.79 7.75
CA ASN A 217 -13.54 10.38 8.06
C ASN A 217 -14.40 10.22 9.32
N SER A 218 -15.69 10.03 9.12
CA SER A 218 -16.66 9.84 10.22
C SER A 218 -16.45 8.56 11.05
N CYS A 219 -15.58 7.65 10.64
CA CYS A 219 -15.28 6.42 11.37
C CYS A 219 -14.16 6.57 12.41
N LEU A 220 -13.48 7.72 12.49
CA LEU A 220 -12.43 7.98 13.47
C LEU A 220 -12.97 8.21 14.88
N PRO A 221 -12.13 8.03 15.93
CA PRO A 221 -12.54 8.28 17.32
C PRO A 221 -13.18 9.66 17.53
N GLY A 222 -14.32 9.68 18.21
CA GLY A 222 -15.07 10.92 18.45
C GLY A 222 -15.98 11.38 17.31
N GLN A 223 -15.94 10.73 16.14
CA GLN A 223 -16.78 11.05 14.99
C GLN A 223 -18.09 10.24 14.99
N ALA A 224 -19.08 10.70 14.19
CA ALA A 224 -20.48 10.20 14.22
C ALA A 224 -20.65 8.71 13.91
N GLN A 225 -19.77 8.14 13.08
CA GLN A 225 -19.81 6.72 12.68
C GLN A 225 -18.70 5.89 13.32
N TYR A 226 -18.07 6.42 14.37
CA TYR A 226 -17.03 5.66 15.08
C TYR A 226 -17.57 4.38 15.69
N LYS A 227 -16.88 3.28 15.43
CA LYS A 227 -17.10 1.97 16.05
C LYS A 227 -15.75 1.42 16.51
N LYS A 228 -15.56 1.35 17.84
CA LYS A 228 -14.30 0.88 18.44
C LYS A 228 -13.90 -0.50 17.89
N GLU A 229 -14.88 -1.38 17.75
CA GLU A 229 -14.68 -2.75 17.22
C GLU A 229 -14.26 -2.83 15.76
N SER A 230 -14.44 -1.77 14.97
CA SER A 230 -13.98 -1.72 13.58
C SER A 230 -12.48 -1.47 13.48
N HIS A 231 -11.84 -0.85 14.48
CA HIS A 231 -10.41 -0.52 14.52
C HIS A 231 -9.93 0.30 13.31
N ILE A 232 -10.81 1.13 12.73
CA ILE A 232 -10.47 1.99 11.59
C ILE A 232 -9.54 3.11 12.07
N ASP A 233 -8.39 3.24 11.39
CA ASP A 233 -7.34 4.23 11.67
C ASP A 233 -6.93 5.05 10.42
N GLY A 234 -7.75 5.05 9.39
CA GLY A 234 -7.57 5.79 8.15
C GLY A 234 -8.53 5.28 7.09
N LEU A 235 -8.34 5.53 5.81
CA LEU A 235 -7.18 6.14 5.16
C LEU A 235 -7.58 7.43 4.46
N LYS A 236 -8.60 7.35 3.52
CA LYS A 236 -9.04 8.51 2.72
C LYS A 236 -10.51 8.42 2.33
N THR A 237 -11.19 9.57 2.40
CA THR A 237 -12.54 9.79 1.90
C THR A 237 -12.52 10.52 0.55
N GLY A 238 -13.60 10.42 -0.20
CA GLY A 238 -13.79 11.17 -1.44
C GLY A 238 -15.27 11.39 -1.72
N PHE A 239 -15.60 12.58 -2.23
CA PHE A 239 -16.95 12.91 -2.63
C PHE A 239 -16.94 13.88 -3.82
N THR A 240 -17.75 13.59 -4.82
CA THR A 240 -18.29 14.52 -5.82
C THR A 240 -19.73 14.09 -6.10
N GLU A 241 -20.53 14.97 -6.73
CA GLU A 241 -21.89 14.63 -7.10
C GLU A 241 -21.98 13.37 -7.98
N ASN A 242 -20.98 13.18 -8.86
CA ASN A 242 -20.92 12.00 -9.73
C ASN A 242 -20.33 10.79 -9.03
N ALA A 243 -19.25 10.93 -8.28
CA ALA A 243 -18.62 9.82 -7.54
C ALA A 243 -19.51 9.29 -6.41
N LYS A 244 -20.36 10.13 -5.82
CA LYS A 244 -21.01 9.91 -4.52
C LYS A 244 -19.95 9.72 -3.43
N LEU A 245 -20.33 9.27 -2.25
CA LEU A 245 -19.35 9.04 -1.17
C LEU A 245 -18.53 7.79 -1.44
N CYS A 246 -17.21 7.98 -1.51
CA CYS A 246 -16.20 6.96 -1.62
C CYS A 246 -15.35 6.91 -0.35
N PHE A 247 -14.92 5.73 0.07
CA PHE A 247 -14.07 5.58 1.24
C PHE A 247 -13.14 4.39 1.09
N THR A 248 -11.83 4.62 1.22
CA THR A 248 -10.83 3.60 1.45
C THR A 248 -10.44 3.64 2.92
N ALA A 249 -10.83 2.60 3.66
CA ALA A 249 -10.49 2.41 5.06
C ALA A 249 -9.27 1.52 5.22
N THR A 250 -8.47 1.79 6.25
CA THR A 250 -7.50 0.83 6.79
C THR A 250 -7.87 0.53 8.24
N TYR A 251 -7.66 -0.72 8.66
CA TYR A 251 -8.00 -1.21 9.99
C TYR A 251 -7.19 -2.45 10.34
N THR A 252 -7.20 -2.85 11.61
CA THR A 252 -6.48 -4.04 12.07
C THR A 252 -7.42 -5.12 12.59
N VAL A 253 -7.10 -6.37 12.33
CA VAL A 253 -7.76 -7.56 12.88
C VAL A 253 -6.69 -8.56 13.29
N ASN A 254 -6.65 -8.89 14.60
CA ASN A 254 -5.67 -9.85 15.14
C ASN A 254 -4.21 -9.53 14.73
N GLY A 255 -3.87 -8.23 14.70
CA GLY A 255 -2.54 -7.76 14.30
C GLY A 255 -2.29 -7.69 12.78
N GLN A 256 -3.20 -8.17 11.94
CA GLN A 256 -3.11 -8.04 10.49
C GLN A 256 -3.73 -6.74 10.02
N ARG A 257 -3.04 -6.05 9.11
CA ARG A 257 -3.52 -4.83 8.45
C ARG A 257 -4.46 -5.18 7.31
N MET A 258 -5.64 -4.60 7.32
CA MET A 258 -6.66 -4.78 6.29
C MET A 258 -6.89 -3.47 5.55
N ILE A 259 -7.29 -3.57 4.29
CA ILE A 259 -7.72 -2.43 3.49
C ILE A 259 -9.09 -2.76 2.90
N ALA A 260 -10.01 -1.82 3.02
CA ALA A 260 -11.36 -1.94 2.46
C ALA A 260 -11.73 -0.67 1.70
N THR A 261 -12.20 -0.81 0.47
CA THR A 261 -12.70 0.30 -0.36
C THR A 261 -14.16 0.10 -0.68
N ILE A 262 -14.95 1.15 -0.53
CA ILE A 262 -16.33 1.26 -1.02
C ILE A 262 -16.41 2.48 -1.93
N LEU A 263 -16.94 2.31 -3.15
CA LEU A 263 -17.13 3.36 -4.13
C LEU A 263 -18.61 3.62 -4.38
N GLY A 264 -19.01 4.89 -4.34
CA GLY A 264 -20.29 5.36 -4.82
C GLY A 264 -21.49 4.90 -4.01
N GLY A 265 -21.46 5.10 -2.68
CA GLY A 265 -22.58 4.85 -1.78
C GLY A 265 -23.10 6.10 -1.11
N ASP A 266 -24.35 6.06 -0.63
CA ASP A 266 -24.94 7.17 0.15
C ASP A 266 -24.70 7.01 1.65
N THR A 267 -24.49 5.77 2.12
CA THR A 267 -24.27 5.43 3.54
C THR A 267 -22.94 4.73 3.76
N THR A 268 -21.90 5.16 3.04
CA THR A 268 -20.62 4.46 2.90
C THR A 268 -19.93 4.17 4.25
N PHE A 269 -19.94 5.10 5.21
CA PHE A 269 -19.29 4.89 6.51
C PHE A 269 -19.99 3.81 7.34
N SER A 270 -21.33 3.84 7.42
CA SER A 270 -22.08 2.80 8.14
C SER A 270 -22.01 1.46 7.41
N ALA A 271 -22.01 1.47 6.08
CA ALA A 271 -21.82 0.27 5.25
C ALA A 271 -20.43 -0.34 5.47
N MET A 272 -19.38 0.47 5.59
CA MET A 272 -18.02 0.03 5.91
C MET A 272 -17.96 -0.69 7.26
N ASN A 273 -18.49 -0.09 8.32
CA ASN A 273 -18.56 -0.72 9.63
C ASN A 273 -19.32 -2.05 9.62
N LYS A 274 -20.46 -2.10 8.89
CA LYS A 274 -21.24 -3.33 8.73
C LYS A 274 -20.45 -4.42 7.96
N LEU A 275 -19.79 -4.04 6.89
CA LEU A 275 -18.96 -4.95 6.09
C LEU A 275 -17.82 -5.54 6.92
N ILE A 276 -17.07 -4.70 7.64
CA ILE A 276 -15.97 -5.14 8.53
C ILE A 276 -16.51 -6.11 9.59
N LYS A 277 -17.63 -5.78 10.25
CA LYS A 277 -18.25 -6.66 11.24
C LYS A 277 -18.62 -8.03 10.65
N GLN A 278 -19.22 -8.06 9.46
CA GLN A 278 -19.60 -9.30 8.80
C GLN A 278 -18.39 -10.15 8.40
N LEU A 279 -17.30 -9.51 7.92
CA LEU A 279 -16.07 -10.23 7.57
C LEU A 279 -15.39 -10.80 8.81
N LYS A 280 -15.33 -10.06 9.93
CA LYS A 280 -14.82 -10.57 11.21
C LYS A 280 -15.62 -11.76 11.76
N GLN A 281 -16.89 -11.83 11.46
CA GLN A 281 -17.74 -12.97 11.85
C GLN A 281 -17.58 -14.16 10.91
N LYS A 282 -17.25 -13.91 9.65
CA LYS A 282 -17.18 -14.93 8.59
C LYS A 282 -15.81 -15.58 8.49
N TYR A 283 -14.74 -14.78 8.63
CA TYR A 283 -13.37 -15.24 8.45
C TYR A 283 -12.65 -15.39 9.77
N GLN A 284 -11.87 -16.43 9.88
CA GLN A 284 -10.89 -16.63 10.93
C GLN A 284 -9.48 -16.49 10.36
N LEU A 285 -8.52 -16.10 11.18
CA LEU A 285 -7.12 -15.98 10.82
C LEU A 285 -6.33 -17.10 11.51
N GLU A 286 -5.74 -17.99 10.74
CA GLU A 286 -4.73 -18.92 11.24
C GLU A 286 -3.35 -18.35 10.97
N THR A 287 -2.47 -18.38 11.96
CA THR A 287 -1.12 -17.85 11.86
C THR A 287 -0.08 -18.89 12.19
N THR A 288 1.06 -18.79 11.55
CA THR A 288 2.25 -19.58 11.87
C THR A 288 3.40 -18.63 12.25
N PRO A 289 4.12 -18.91 13.37
CA PRO A 289 5.27 -18.12 13.74
C PRO A 289 6.38 -18.26 12.71
N LEU A 290 7.07 -17.17 12.45
CA LEU A 290 8.26 -17.13 11.61
C LEU A 290 9.45 -16.74 12.48
N THR A 291 10.53 -17.50 12.37
CA THR A 291 11.77 -17.27 13.13
C THR A 291 12.94 -17.05 12.19
N SER A 292 13.99 -16.43 12.69
CA SER A 292 15.27 -16.33 11.96
C SER A 292 15.76 -17.70 11.53
N LYS A 293 16.35 -17.77 10.35
CA LYS A 293 16.86 -19.01 9.76
C LYS A 293 18.25 -18.81 9.20
N GLN A 294 19.01 -19.88 9.14
CA GLN A 294 20.22 -19.95 8.38
C GLN A 294 19.87 -20.16 6.89
N ILE A 295 20.26 -19.25 6.03
CA ILE A 295 19.98 -19.27 4.60
C ILE A 295 21.28 -19.47 3.83
N SER A 296 21.31 -20.52 3.05
CA SER A 296 22.42 -20.82 2.16
C SER A 296 22.33 -19.95 0.90
N LEU A 297 23.34 -19.15 0.61
CA LEU A 297 23.28 -18.15 -0.46
C LEU A 297 23.80 -18.68 -1.80
N SER A 298 24.80 -19.53 -1.81
CA SER A 298 25.36 -20.08 -3.04
C SER A 298 25.80 -21.53 -2.86
N ASN A 299 25.04 -22.47 -3.44
CA ASN A 299 25.37 -23.92 -3.44
C ASN A 299 25.84 -24.48 -2.08
N GLY A 300 25.41 -23.88 -0.97
CA GLY A 300 25.76 -24.29 0.39
C GLY A 300 27.10 -23.75 0.92
N ILE A 301 27.80 -22.88 0.19
CA ILE A 301 29.14 -22.38 0.59
C ILE A 301 29.02 -21.25 1.62
N THR A 302 28.16 -20.28 1.36
CA THR A 302 27.95 -19.13 2.26
C THR A 302 26.59 -19.21 2.90
N THR A 303 26.55 -19.05 4.22
CA THR A 303 25.32 -19.07 5.00
C THR A 303 25.18 -17.77 5.79
N VAL A 304 24.01 -17.17 5.78
CA VAL A 304 23.69 -15.98 6.57
C VAL A 304 22.52 -16.26 7.51
N THR A 305 22.54 -15.63 8.67
CA THR A 305 21.34 -15.54 9.51
C THR A 305 20.41 -14.51 8.90
N ALA A 306 19.19 -14.92 8.54
CA ALA A 306 18.17 -14.04 8.01
C ALA A 306 16.94 -14.03 8.90
N ALA A 307 16.43 -12.85 9.19
CA ALA A 307 15.20 -12.63 9.96
C ALA A 307 14.02 -12.31 9.04
N PRO A 308 12.82 -12.83 9.35
CA PRO A 308 11.61 -12.43 8.64
C PRO A 308 11.27 -10.97 8.96
N ILE A 309 10.69 -10.27 8.01
CA ILE A 309 10.25 -8.86 8.20
C ILE A 309 9.03 -8.74 9.12
N VAL A 310 8.32 -9.85 9.38
CA VAL A 310 7.23 -9.98 10.37
C VAL A 310 7.43 -11.27 11.16
N SER A 311 7.04 -11.25 12.43
CA SER A 311 7.22 -12.40 13.33
C SER A 311 6.24 -13.55 13.09
N GLN A 312 5.19 -13.33 12.33
CA GLN A 312 4.21 -14.35 11.97
C GLN A 312 3.61 -14.09 10.59
N ALA A 313 3.18 -15.14 9.93
CA ALA A 313 2.39 -15.08 8.71
C ALA A 313 1.04 -15.76 8.94
N GLY A 314 0.00 -15.30 8.24
CA GLY A 314 -1.35 -15.81 8.42
C GLY A 314 -2.12 -15.92 7.12
N VAL A 315 -3.11 -16.78 7.14
CA VAL A 315 -4.06 -16.97 6.05
C VAL A 315 -5.48 -16.92 6.61
N TRP A 316 -6.35 -16.18 5.94
CA TRP A 316 -7.77 -16.10 6.27
C TRP A 316 -8.53 -17.28 5.69
N TYR A 317 -9.38 -17.92 6.49
CA TYR A 317 -10.15 -19.07 6.07
C TYR A 317 -11.61 -18.99 6.54
N LEU A 318 -12.46 -19.80 5.91
CA LEU A 318 -13.88 -19.94 6.20
C LEU A 318 -14.12 -21.29 6.89
N ASP A 319 -14.80 -21.30 8.04
CA ASP A 319 -15.43 -22.47 8.69
C ASP A 319 -14.59 -23.73 8.96
N GLN A 320 -13.35 -23.84 8.53
CA GLN A 320 -12.47 -24.97 8.78
C GLN A 320 -11.09 -24.49 9.19
N SER A 321 -10.40 -25.26 10.05
CA SER A 321 -9.02 -24.93 10.42
C SER A 321 -8.13 -24.95 9.18
N ALA A 322 -7.34 -23.89 9.02
CA ALA A 322 -6.32 -23.83 7.98
C ALA A 322 -5.21 -24.84 8.28
N ASN A 323 -4.73 -25.53 7.27
CA ASN A 323 -3.56 -26.39 7.39
C ASN A 323 -2.36 -25.72 6.75
N LEU A 324 -1.59 -24.98 7.56
CA LEU A 324 -0.51 -24.14 7.10
C LEU A 324 0.78 -24.93 6.89
N THR A 325 1.38 -24.75 5.73
CA THR A 325 2.74 -25.22 5.43
C THR A 325 3.62 -24.03 5.09
N THR A 326 4.89 -24.07 5.53
CA THR A 326 5.86 -22.99 5.29
C THR A 326 7.03 -23.51 4.47
N LYS A 327 7.27 -22.88 3.31
CA LYS A 327 8.45 -23.17 2.49
C LYS A 327 9.30 -21.90 2.40
N VAL A 328 10.57 -22.01 2.79
CA VAL A 328 11.55 -20.90 2.65
C VAL A 328 12.46 -21.21 1.47
N GLN A 329 12.66 -20.22 0.59
CA GLN A 329 13.53 -20.34 -0.57
C GLN A 329 14.47 -19.13 -0.62
N THR A 330 15.72 -19.38 -0.99
CA THR A 330 16.69 -18.31 -1.26
C THR A 330 16.20 -17.47 -2.42
N LYS A 331 16.27 -16.15 -2.28
CA LYS A 331 15.85 -15.16 -3.27
C LYS A 331 16.86 -14.03 -3.31
N LEU A 332 17.79 -14.11 -4.25
CA LEU A 332 18.81 -13.09 -4.49
C LEU A 332 18.45 -12.26 -5.71
N THR A 333 18.75 -10.97 -5.65
CA THR A 333 18.56 -10.06 -6.78
C THR A 333 19.65 -10.24 -7.82
N PRO A 334 19.45 -9.85 -9.11
CA PRO A 334 20.51 -9.85 -10.11
C PRO A 334 21.73 -9.02 -9.70
N ALA A 335 21.53 -7.91 -8.97
CA ALA A 335 22.62 -7.08 -8.46
C ALA A 335 23.47 -7.83 -7.43
N GLN A 336 22.85 -8.51 -6.46
CA GLN A 336 23.54 -9.35 -5.48
C GLN A 336 24.31 -10.49 -6.16
N LEU A 337 23.70 -11.13 -7.15
CA LEU A 337 24.36 -12.19 -7.91
C LEU A 337 25.56 -11.69 -8.72
N SER A 338 25.49 -10.48 -9.28
CA SER A 338 26.57 -9.89 -10.09
C SER A 338 27.69 -9.31 -9.22
N SER A 339 27.35 -8.63 -8.10
CA SER A 339 28.36 -8.08 -7.18
C SER A 339 29.02 -9.14 -6.32
N GLY A 340 28.31 -10.24 -6.07
CA GLY A 340 28.73 -11.26 -5.12
C GLY A 340 28.70 -10.80 -3.67
N ILE A 341 27.98 -9.72 -3.37
CA ILE A 341 27.85 -9.11 -2.03
C ILE A 341 26.38 -9.11 -1.60
N VAL A 342 26.18 -9.35 -0.33
CA VAL A 342 24.89 -9.19 0.37
C VAL A 342 25.16 -8.33 1.60
N ASP A 343 24.50 -7.19 1.68
CA ASP A 343 24.59 -6.32 2.85
C ASP A 343 23.54 -6.68 3.90
N ALA A 344 23.84 -6.36 5.17
CA ALA A 344 22.88 -6.50 6.25
C ALA A 344 21.61 -5.67 5.94
N GLY A 345 20.44 -6.27 6.15
CA GLY A 345 19.14 -5.67 5.83
C GLY A 345 18.62 -5.98 4.42
N GLU A 346 19.45 -6.51 3.53
CA GLU A 346 18.99 -6.92 2.20
C GLU A 346 18.18 -8.22 2.23
N THR A 347 17.25 -8.34 1.29
CA THR A 347 16.45 -9.56 1.13
C THR A 347 17.31 -10.68 0.55
N VAL A 348 17.30 -11.84 1.22
CA VAL A 348 18.07 -13.02 0.84
C VAL A 348 17.22 -14.28 0.66
N ALA A 349 16.00 -14.27 1.19
CA ALA A 349 15.08 -15.39 1.06
C ALA A 349 13.62 -14.94 1.16
N GLN A 350 12.72 -15.82 0.79
CA GLN A 350 11.28 -15.64 0.87
C GLN A 350 10.64 -16.89 1.46
N ALA A 351 9.86 -16.71 2.52
CA ALA A 351 8.95 -17.74 3.00
C ALA A 351 7.63 -17.65 2.22
N THR A 352 7.08 -18.76 1.83
CA THR A 352 5.69 -18.88 1.35
C THR A 352 4.95 -19.76 2.35
N VAL A 353 4.00 -19.16 3.06
CA VAL A 353 3.03 -19.85 3.91
C VAL A 353 1.81 -20.14 3.06
N THR A 354 1.43 -21.41 2.99
CA THR A 354 0.31 -21.87 2.17
C THR A 354 -0.68 -22.61 3.06
N ASP A 355 -1.96 -22.24 2.98
CA ASP A 355 -3.03 -23.12 3.45
C ASP A 355 -3.28 -24.20 2.39
N THR A 356 -2.99 -25.45 2.74
CA THR A 356 -3.12 -26.57 1.80
C THR A 356 -4.56 -26.93 1.48
N THR A 357 -5.52 -26.45 2.28
CA THR A 357 -6.96 -26.69 2.08
C THR A 357 -7.55 -25.75 1.02
N THR A 358 -7.24 -24.45 1.12
CA THR A 358 -7.80 -23.43 0.24
C THR A 358 -6.84 -23.00 -0.87
N GLY A 359 -5.54 -23.31 -0.73
CA GLY A 359 -4.49 -22.82 -1.62
C GLY A 359 -4.11 -21.35 -1.38
N ALA A 360 -4.69 -20.69 -0.39
CA ALA A 360 -4.34 -19.32 -0.03
C ALA A 360 -2.88 -19.22 0.42
N LYS A 361 -2.18 -18.14 0.04
CA LYS A 361 -0.75 -17.99 0.29
C LYS A 361 -0.44 -16.62 0.85
N GLN A 362 0.53 -16.57 1.76
CA GLN A 362 1.21 -15.35 2.18
C GLN A 362 2.71 -15.49 1.93
N GLN A 363 3.33 -14.43 1.39
CA GLN A 363 4.76 -14.36 1.19
C GLN A 363 5.38 -13.39 2.19
N VAL A 364 6.48 -13.80 2.82
CA VAL A 364 7.23 -12.99 3.77
C VAL A 364 8.70 -12.99 3.39
N MET A 365 9.28 -11.81 3.25
CA MET A 365 10.70 -11.66 2.94
C MET A 365 11.55 -11.87 4.19
N TYR A 366 12.72 -12.45 3.98
CA TYR A 366 13.77 -12.64 4.98
C TYR A 366 14.95 -11.74 4.63
N ARG A 367 15.37 -10.92 5.59
CA ARG A 367 16.50 -10.01 5.44
C ARG A 367 17.73 -10.54 6.15
N SER A 368 18.89 -10.42 5.53
CA SER A 368 20.16 -10.74 6.14
C SER A 368 20.41 -9.90 7.39
N GLN A 369 20.90 -10.52 8.45
CA GLN A 369 21.30 -9.83 9.68
C GLN A 369 22.78 -9.45 9.68
N GLN A 370 23.52 -9.83 8.65
CA GLN A 370 24.96 -9.59 8.53
C GLN A 370 25.37 -9.39 7.07
N ASN A 371 26.50 -8.73 6.87
CA ASN A 371 27.15 -8.69 5.57
C ASN A 371 27.74 -10.04 5.20
N ALA A 372 27.68 -10.41 3.94
CA ALA A 372 28.25 -11.65 3.44
C ALA A 372 28.71 -11.51 1.98
N THR A 373 29.67 -12.35 1.60
CA THR A 373 30.05 -12.55 0.20
C THR A 373 29.49 -13.87 -0.31
N LEU A 374 28.95 -13.88 -1.53
CA LEU A 374 28.37 -15.09 -2.13
C LEU A 374 29.42 -16.16 -2.47
N PHE A 375 30.64 -15.72 -2.65
CA PHE A 375 31.78 -16.58 -2.94
C PHE A 375 32.73 -16.49 -1.74
N ALA A 376 32.87 -17.59 -1.01
CA ALA A 376 33.91 -17.72 0.00
C ALA A 376 35.27 -17.66 -0.72
N ASP A 377 36.05 -16.66 -0.36
CA ASP A 377 37.39 -16.40 -0.82
C ASP A 377 37.53 -16.09 -2.32
N ARG A 378 37.71 -14.80 -2.64
CA ARG A 378 38.47 -14.41 -3.80
C ARG A 378 39.87 -14.96 -3.58
N VAL A 379 40.17 -16.13 -4.14
CA VAL A 379 41.54 -16.59 -4.19
C VAL A 379 42.27 -15.71 -5.21
N VAL A 380 43.06 -14.78 -4.71
CA VAL A 380 43.92 -13.94 -5.55
C VAL A 380 45.10 -14.83 -5.99
N PHE A 381 45.17 -15.16 -7.26
CA PHE A 381 46.32 -15.86 -7.79
C PHE A 381 47.29 -14.89 -8.43
N THR A 382 48.50 -14.95 -8.01
CA THR A 382 49.60 -14.16 -8.58
C THR A 382 50.12 -14.69 -9.94
N SER A 383 49.62 -15.82 -10.41
CA SER A 383 49.95 -16.35 -11.73
C SER A 383 48.83 -17.24 -12.33
N LYS A 384 48.68 -17.18 -13.63
CA LYS A 384 47.71 -17.99 -14.40
C LYS A 384 47.92 -19.51 -14.21
N ALA A 385 49.17 -19.96 -14.03
CA ALA A 385 49.48 -21.37 -13.81
C ALA A 385 48.91 -21.93 -12.48
N ALA A 386 48.89 -21.12 -11.40
CA ALA A 386 48.30 -21.52 -10.13
C ALA A 386 46.79 -21.62 -10.23
N THR A 387 46.15 -20.76 -11.01
CA THR A 387 44.72 -20.76 -11.28
C THR A 387 44.25 -22.01 -11.99
N ASP A 388 44.96 -22.38 -13.09
CA ASP A 388 44.59 -23.52 -13.91
C ASP A 388 44.73 -24.85 -13.15
N HIS A 389 45.69 -24.96 -12.24
CA HIS A 389 45.90 -26.13 -11.41
C HIS A 389 44.75 -26.32 -10.37
N LEU A 390 44.25 -25.22 -9.77
CA LEU A 390 43.18 -25.28 -8.77
C LEU A 390 41.81 -25.51 -9.43
N LEU A 391 41.53 -24.88 -10.56
CA LEU A 391 40.31 -25.10 -11.34
C LEU A 391 40.16 -26.54 -11.79
N THR A 392 41.27 -27.17 -12.16
CA THR A 392 41.30 -28.60 -12.53
C THR A 392 41.07 -29.51 -11.33
N ALA A 393 41.60 -29.15 -10.16
CA ALA A 393 41.46 -29.94 -8.94
C ALA A 393 40.03 -29.82 -8.28
N LEU A 394 39.38 -28.66 -8.43
CA LEU A 394 38.07 -28.41 -7.81
C LEU A 394 36.89 -28.71 -8.73
N GLY A 395 37.11 -28.90 -10.03
CA GLY A 395 36.04 -29.21 -11.00
C GLY A 395 34.93 -28.15 -11.11
N ARG A 396 35.22 -26.88 -10.77
CA ARG A 396 34.24 -25.79 -10.73
C ARG A 396 34.78 -24.48 -11.31
N PRO A 397 33.96 -23.70 -12.02
CA PRO A 397 34.32 -22.34 -12.35
C PRO A 397 34.31 -21.47 -11.09
N MET A 398 35.42 -20.84 -10.75
CA MET A 398 35.53 -19.80 -9.74
C MET A 398 35.82 -18.47 -10.42
N ASN A 399 35.23 -17.38 -9.89
CA ASN A 399 35.60 -16.02 -10.30
C ASN A 399 37.02 -15.72 -9.78
N VAL A 400 37.98 -15.64 -10.66
CA VAL A 400 39.37 -15.33 -10.35
C VAL A 400 39.70 -13.93 -10.81
N ALA A 401 40.16 -13.07 -9.90
CA ALA A 401 40.71 -11.77 -10.21
C ALA A 401 42.24 -11.88 -10.26
N PHE A 402 42.84 -11.32 -11.30
CA PHE A 402 44.29 -11.12 -11.38
C PHE A 402 44.63 -9.67 -11.07
N GLU A 403 45.61 -9.41 -10.21
CA GLU A 403 46.28 -8.12 -10.06
C GLU A 403 47.40 -7.99 -11.11
#